data_ab1f1300c6f4e5b681e74111ed42e179
#
_entry.id   ab1f1300c6f4e5b681e74111ed42e179
#
_cell.length_a   1.000
_cell.length_b   1.000
_cell.length_c   1.000
_cell.angle_alpha   90.00
_cell.angle_beta   90.00
_cell.angle_gamma   90.00
#
_symmetry.space_group_name_H-M   'P 1'
#
loop_
_entity.id
_entity.type
_entity.pdbx_description
1 polymer ?
#
loop_
_entity_poly.entity_id
_entity_poly.type
_entity_poly.pdbx_seq_one_letter_code
_entity_poly.pdbx_strand_id
1 'polypeptide(L)'
;MIDTAKETTLPLRHRGIAIGAGSLAVLLGALDTYVVVSVITDIMRDVGIALNNIQQVTPIVTGYLLGYIAAMPLLGQASDRFGRRLILQLALVGFAIGSVVTAMSTDLTMLVTGRVIQGVASGALLPVTLALGADLWAARNRATVLGGIGAAQELGSVLGPLYGVLCVWLFGSWTAIFWVNVPLAIIAIVLVQFSVPAHQHDANRPKVDVIGGALLAIALGLLVVGLYSPDPKVSALPDWGLPVLTGAAVAFVAFILWESRAKTRLISPEGVRFGPFFAALAASLAAGAALMVTLVNIELLGQGVLQMDKADAVFLLSRFLVALPIGAVIGGWLATRFGDRIIAVAGLLIAAFGYYLISGWPVDVLAARHDFGFFTLPRLDTDLIVAGVGLGLVIGPLSSAALRVVPAVQHGIASALVVVARMTGMLIGMAALGGWGIHRFYQNFDALAAKEPKPEGKPNLLVLQQQLLDRSIHAYSQMYSEMFAITAVVCVIGAAIAIFVGSQRKSGDEAQ
;
A
#
# COMPACT_ATOMS: atom_id res chain seq x y z
N MET A 1 -0.54 -29.67 -34.21
CA MET A 1 -0.64 -28.32 -34.79
C MET A 1 -0.91 -27.37 -33.64
N ILE A 2 0.13 -26.75 -33.16
CA ILE A 2 0.06 -25.76 -32.07
C ILE A 2 -0.34 -24.44 -32.76
N ASP A 3 -1.59 -24.06 -32.54
CA ASP A 3 -2.13 -22.79 -33.04
C ASP A 3 -1.39 -21.64 -32.35
N THR A 4 -0.48 -21.03 -33.07
CA THR A 4 0.23 -19.82 -32.63
C THR A 4 -0.80 -18.72 -32.49
N ALA A 5 -1.24 -18.48 -31.24
CA ALA A 5 -2.08 -17.35 -30.90
C ALA A 5 -1.46 -16.09 -31.53
N LYS A 6 -2.20 -15.45 -32.45
CA LYS A 6 -1.84 -14.17 -33.06
C LYS A 6 -1.56 -13.17 -31.92
N GLU A 7 -0.27 -12.96 -31.62
CA GLU A 7 0.14 -11.79 -30.84
C GLU A 7 -0.43 -10.57 -31.52
N THR A 8 -1.36 -9.89 -30.87
CA THR A 8 -1.83 -8.57 -31.30
C THR A 8 -0.67 -7.61 -31.12
N THR A 9 0.16 -7.50 -32.15
CA THR A 9 1.35 -6.63 -32.18
C THR A 9 0.94 -5.17 -32.33
N LEU A 10 0.41 -4.58 -31.26
CA LEU A 10 0.31 -3.13 -31.19
C LEU A 10 1.72 -2.51 -31.33
N PRO A 11 1.88 -1.44 -32.12
CA PRO A 11 3.15 -0.70 -32.18
C PRO A 11 3.59 -0.29 -30.77
N LEU A 12 4.88 -0.33 -30.47
CA LEU A 12 5.45 0.00 -29.15
C LEU A 12 4.97 1.35 -28.60
N ARG A 13 4.77 2.34 -29.49
CA ARG A 13 4.23 3.65 -29.13
C ARG A 13 2.82 3.57 -28.54
N HIS A 14 1.95 2.76 -29.11
CA HIS A 14 0.58 2.57 -28.61
C HIS A 14 0.55 1.81 -27.27
N ARG A 15 1.44 0.85 -27.07
CA ARG A 15 1.60 0.15 -25.79
C ARG A 15 2.03 1.13 -24.68
N GLY A 16 2.99 2.03 -24.99
CA GLY A 16 3.44 3.05 -24.04
C GLY A 16 2.33 4.01 -23.64
N ILE A 17 1.49 4.46 -24.60
CA ILE A 17 0.35 5.34 -24.31
C ILE A 17 -0.69 4.60 -23.46
N ALA A 18 -0.98 3.34 -23.75
CA ALA A 18 -1.94 2.54 -22.98
C ALA A 18 -1.51 2.39 -21.50
N ILE A 19 -0.22 2.11 -21.26
CA ILE A 19 0.30 2.03 -19.88
C ILE A 19 0.37 3.41 -19.23
N GLY A 20 0.72 4.45 -19.97
CA GLY A 20 0.67 5.84 -19.48
C GLY A 20 -0.73 6.24 -19.02
N ALA A 21 -1.77 5.90 -19.79
CA ALA A 21 -3.17 6.13 -19.44
C ALA A 21 -3.58 5.33 -18.18
N GLY A 22 -3.20 4.04 -18.11
CA GLY A 22 -3.43 3.20 -16.94
C GLY A 22 -2.67 3.73 -15.72
N SER A 23 -1.41 4.12 -15.86
CA SER A 23 -0.61 4.69 -14.76
C SER A 23 -1.17 6.03 -14.27
N LEU A 24 -1.74 6.86 -15.15
CA LEU A 24 -2.47 8.08 -14.75
C LEU A 24 -3.70 7.71 -13.92
N ALA A 25 -4.47 6.72 -14.32
CA ALA A 25 -5.62 6.25 -13.56
C ALA A 25 -5.19 5.73 -12.17
N VAL A 26 -4.10 4.95 -12.09
CA VAL A 26 -3.50 4.47 -10.83
C VAL A 26 -3.05 5.63 -9.95
N LEU A 27 -2.35 6.62 -10.54
CA LEU A 27 -1.91 7.83 -9.83
C LEU A 27 -3.10 8.57 -9.21
N LEU A 28 -4.19 8.77 -9.97
CA LEU A 28 -5.40 9.44 -9.48
C LEU A 28 -6.03 8.72 -8.29
N GLY A 29 -6.19 7.39 -8.38
CA GLY A 29 -6.71 6.60 -7.26
C GLY A 29 -5.79 6.64 -6.03
N ALA A 30 -4.47 6.67 -6.25
CA ALA A 30 -3.49 6.75 -5.17
C ALA A 30 -3.44 8.12 -4.51
N LEU A 31 -3.50 9.21 -5.28
CA LEU A 31 -3.64 10.58 -4.77
C LEU A 31 -4.85 10.69 -3.84
N ASP A 32 -6.00 10.18 -4.29
CA ASP A 32 -7.26 10.27 -3.58
C ASP A 32 -7.30 9.45 -2.27
N THR A 33 -6.46 8.42 -2.15
CA THR A 33 -6.39 7.56 -0.96
C THR A 33 -5.98 8.35 0.30
N TYR A 34 -4.98 9.23 0.18
CA TYR A 34 -4.38 9.93 1.31
C TYR A 34 -4.69 11.43 1.37
N VAL A 35 -5.29 11.99 0.33
CA VAL A 35 -5.59 13.42 0.24
C VAL A 35 -6.48 13.92 1.39
N VAL A 36 -7.45 13.11 1.81
CA VAL A 36 -8.41 13.47 2.86
C VAL A 36 -7.74 13.72 4.21
N VAL A 37 -6.64 13.03 4.49
CA VAL A 37 -5.91 13.18 5.77
C VAL A 37 -5.39 14.60 5.94
N SER A 38 -4.96 15.26 4.86
CA SER A 38 -4.42 16.63 4.90
C SER A 38 -5.48 17.71 5.12
N VAL A 39 -6.74 17.41 4.78
CA VAL A 39 -7.88 18.37 4.83
C VAL A 39 -8.95 17.94 5.83
N ILE A 40 -8.67 16.97 6.70
CA ILE A 40 -9.65 16.38 7.62
C ILE A 40 -10.26 17.44 8.56
N THR A 41 -9.46 18.41 9.00
CA THR A 41 -9.92 19.51 9.88
C THR A 41 -10.86 20.49 9.18
N ASP A 42 -10.64 20.73 7.88
CA ASP A 42 -11.52 21.58 7.07
C ASP A 42 -12.86 20.87 6.84
N ILE A 43 -12.82 19.56 6.54
CA ILE A 43 -14.01 18.71 6.43
C ILE A 43 -14.81 18.73 7.75
N MET A 44 -14.14 18.51 8.88
CA MET A 44 -14.81 18.51 10.20
C MET A 44 -15.55 19.82 10.48
N ARG A 45 -14.92 20.95 10.13
CA ARG A 45 -15.53 22.28 10.31
C ARG A 45 -16.81 22.44 9.47
N ASP A 46 -16.76 22.04 8.20
CA ASP A 46 -17.87 22.21 7.26
C ASP A 46 -19.04 21.26 7.57
N VAL A 47 -18.75 20.05 8.06
CA VAL A 47 -19.78 19.06 8.47
C VAL A 47 -20.29 19.29 9.90
N GLY A 48 -19.72 20.29 10.61
CA GLY A 48 -20.18 20.65 11.97
C GLY A 48 -19.72 19.68 13.06
N ILE A 49 -18.60 18.98 12.86
CA ILE A 49 -18.01 18.05 13.83
C ILE A 49 -16.92 18.77 14.61
N ALA A 50 -17.00 18.75 15.94
CA ALA A 50 -16.01 19.37 16.80
C ALA A 50 -14.65 18.65 16.70
N LEU A 51 -13.54 19.41 16.76
CA LEU A 51 -12.16 18.87 16.59
C LEU A 51 -11.78 17.80 17.63
N ASN A 52 -12.39 17.80 18.80
CA ASN A 52 -12.20 16.76 19.82
C ASN A 52 -12.90 15.42 19.48
N ASN A 53 -13.74 15.39 18.43
CA ASN A 53 -14.49 14.22 18.00
C ASN A 53 -13.95 13.66 16.66
N ILE A 54 -12.64 13.67 16.46
CA ILE A 54 -11.98 13.20 15.23
C ILE A 54 -12.36 11.74 14.87
N GLN A 55 -12.73 10.93 15.86
CA GLN A 55 -13.16 9.55 15.65
C GLN A 55 -14.41 9.45 14.75
N GLN A 56 -15.29 10.47 14.78
CA GLN A 56 -16.52 10.48 13.97
C GLN A 56 -16.24 10.57 12.46
N VAL A 57 -15.11 11.15 12.06
CA VAL A 57 -14.73 11.30 10.64
C VAL A 57 -13.85 10.14 10.12
N THR A 58 -13.42 9.24 10.99
CA THR A 58 -12.70 8.02 10.64
C THR A 58 -13.33 7.24 9.48
N PRO A 59 -14.69 7.08 9.41
CA PRO A 59 -15.35 6.38 8.30
C PRO A 59 -15.06 6.97 6.91
N ILE A 60 -14.63 8.22 6.79
CA ILE A 60 -14.26 8.83 5.52
C ILE A 60 -13.05 8.11 4.90
N VAL A 61 -12.06 7.76 5.73
CA VAL A 61 -10.86 7.04 5.31
C VAL A 61 -11.13 5.54 5.25
N THR A 62 -11.74 4.96 6.30
CA THR A 62 -11.99 3.51 6.34
C THR A 62 -13.01 3.07 5.30
N GLY A 63 -14.03 3.86 5.00
CA GLY A 63 -15.01 3.56 3.96
C GLY A 63 -14.37 3.45 2.57
N TYR A 64 -13.45 4.36 2.24
CA TYR A 64 -12.66 4.26 1.02
C TYR A 64 -11.80 3.00 0.99
N LEU A 65 -11.00 2.74 2.04
CA LEU A 65 -10.11 1.58 2.12
C LEU A 65 -10.89 0.27 2.07
N LEU A 66 -12.05 0.21 2.73
CA LEU A 66 -12.94 -0.93 2.71
C LEU A 66 -13.37 -1.26 1.28
N GLY A 67 -13.93 -0.26 0.57
CA GLY A 67 -14.33 -0.41 -0.82
C GLY A 67 -13.16 -0.80 -1.72
N TYR A 68 -12.01 -0.14 -1.54
CA TYR A 68 -10.79 -0.34 -2.32
C TYR A 68 -10.27 -1.79 -2.24
N ILE A 69 -10.07 -2.31 -1.02
CA ILE A 69 -9.49 -3.65 -0.83
C ILE A 69 -10.51 -4.75 -1.15
N ALA A 70 -11.76 -4.58 -0.71
CA ALA A 70 -12.79 -5.60 -0.90
C ALA A 70 -13.20 -5.80 -2.37
N ALA A 71 -13.17 -4.73 -3.19
CA ALA A 71 -13.55 -4.81 -4.59
C ALA A 71 -12.45 -5.37 -5.50
N MET A 72 -11.18 -5.29 -5.10
CA MET A 72 -10.03 -5.66 -5.95
C MET A 72 -10.11 -7.07 -6.56
N PRO A 73 -10.37 -8.15 -5.79
CA PRO A 73 -10.34 -9.50 -6.35
C PRO A 73 -11.44 -9.70 -7.40
N LEU A 74 -12.65 -9.23 -7.10
CA LEU A 74 -13.79 -9.35 -8.01
C LEU A 74 -13.60 -8.53 -9.29
N LEU A 75 -13.13 -7.29 -9.18
CA LEU A 75 -12.88 -6.42 -10.33
C LEU A 75 -11.66 -6.88 -11.14
N GLY A 76 -10.65 -7.45 -10.48
CA GLY A 76 -9.53 -8.11 -11.14
C GLY A 76 -10.01 -9.25 -12.03
N GLN A 77 -10.80 -10.19 -11.50
CA GLN A 77 -11.38 -11.30 -12.26
C GLN A 77 -12.37 -10.81 -13.33
N ALA A 78 -13.19 -9.80 -13.00
CA ALA A 78 -14.09 -9.20 -13.99
C ALA A 78 -13.31 -8.63 -15.19
N SER A 79 -12.12 -8.07 -14.97
CA SER A 79 -11.26 -7.56 -16.03
C SER A 79 -10.69 -8.67 -16.92
N ASP A 80 -10.47 -9.87 -16.38
CA ASP A 80 -10.07 -11.05 -17.17
C ASP A 80 -11.19 -11.50 -18.10
N ARG A 81 -12.46 -11.40 -17.65
CA ARG A 81 -13.62 -11.83 -18.43
C ARG A 81 -14.10 -10.77 -19.42
N PHE A 82 -14.32 -9.54 -18.96
CA PHE A 82 -14.96 -8.47 -19.73
C PHE A 82 -13.96 -7.57 -20.46
N GLY A 83 -12.67 -7.74 -20.19
CA GLY A 83 -11.58 -6.99 -20.79
C GLY A 83 -11.11 -5.80 -19.96
N ARG A 84 -9.81 -5.49 -20.05
CA ARG A 84 -9.12 -4.43 -19.28
C ARG A 84 -9.73 -3.05 -19.54
N ARG A 85 -9.99 -2.73 -20.83
CA ARG A 85 -10.52 -1.43 -21.23
C ARG A 85 -11.87 -1.12 -20.58
N LEU A 86 -12.82 -2.05 -20.65
CA LEU A 86 -14.16 -1.84 -20.08
C LEU A 86 -14.11 -1.63 -18.58
N ILE A 87 -13.37 -2.48 -17.86
CA ILE A 87 -13.29 -2.38 -16.38
C ILE A 87 -12.57 -1.12 -15.96
N LEU A 88 -11.48 -0.69 -16.64
CA LEU A 88 -10.84 0.60 -16.36
C LEU A 88 -11.79 1.78 -16.60
N GLN A 89 -12.59 1.76 -17.66
CA GLN A 89 -13.56 2.82 -17.95
C GLN A 89 -14.67 2.87 -16.89
N LEU A 90 -15.26 1.71 -16.54
CA LEU A 90 -16.28 1.65 -15.49
C LEU A 90 -15.72 2.10 -14.13
N ALA A 91 -14.49 1.73 -13.80
CA ALA A 91 -13.79 2.18 -12.62
C ALA A 91 -13.61 3.72 -12.61
N LEU A 92 -13.12 4.30 -13.71
CA LEU A 92 -12.93 5.75 -13.79
C LEU A 92 -14.25 6.52 -13.75
N VAL A 93 -15.32 6.00 -14.38
CA VAL A 93 -16.67 6.56 -14.28
C VAL A 93 -17.18 6.48 -12.84
N GLY A 94 -17.07 5.32 -12.19
CA GLY A 94 -17.45 5.16 -10.79
C GLY A 94 -16.67 6.08 -9.85
N PHE A 95 -15.36 6.26 -10.12
CA PHE A 95 -14.50 7.19 -9.38
C PHE A 95 -14.96 8.66 -9.56
N ALA A 96 -15.31 9.06 -10.77
CA ALA A 96 -15.85 10.39 -11.05
C ALA A 96 -17.20 10.61 -10.35
N ILE A 97 -18.11 9.62 -10.41
CA ILE A 97 -19.40 9.68 -9.69
C ILE A 97 -19.19 9.82 -8.18
N GLY A 98 -18.34 8.97 -7.59
CA GLY A 98 -18.00 9.06 -6.18
C GLY A 98 -17.38 10.41 -5.80
N SER A 99 -16.53 10.97 -6.67
CA SER A 99 -15.95 12.31 -6.51
C SER A 99 -17.03 13.39 -6.48
N VAL A 100 -18.00 13.35 -7.42
CA VAL A 100 -19.14 14.29 -7.43
C VAL A 100 -19.97 14.17 -6.14
N VAL A 101 -20.32 12.94 -5.73
CA VAL A 101 -21.08 12.71 -4.50
C VAL A 101 -20.34 13.26 -3.28
N THR A 102 -19.02 13.03 -3.18
CA THR A 102 -18.16 13.55 -2.11
C THR A 102 -18.08 15.08 -2.14
N ALA A 103 -17.89 15.67 -3.34
CA ALA A 103 -17.81 17.13 -3.50
C ALA A 103 -19.11 17.86 -3.14
N MET A 104 -20.25 17.21 -3.38
CA MET A 104 -21.60 17.76 -3.09
C MET A 104 -22.11 17.39 -1.70
N SER A 105 -21.33 16.70 -0.88
CA SER A 105 -21.79 16.22 0.42
C SER A 105 -22.10 17.38 1.38
N THR A 106 -23.27 17.31 2.02
CA THR A 106 -23.73 18.25 3.03
C THR A 106 -23.68 17.66 4.44
N ASP A 107 -23.46 16.36 4.54
CA ASP A 107 -23.39 15.61 5.80
C ASP A 107 -22.36 14.47 5.70
N LEU A 108 -21.99 13.92 6.86
CA LEU A 108 -21.02 12.85 6.98
C LEU A 108 -21.44 11.59 6.23
N THR A 109 -22.72 11.23 6.24
CA THR A 109 -23.22 9.99 5.59
C THR A 109 -23.06 10.05 4.09
N MET A 110 -23.43 11.16 3.46
CA MET A 110 -23.25 11.39 2.03
C MET A 110 -21.76 11.39 1.65
N LEU A 111 -20.93 12.03 2.47
CA LEU A 111 -19.48 12.06 2.28
C LEU A 111 -18.87 10.65 2.33
N VAL A 112 -19.19 9.87 3.36
CA VAL A 112 -18.73 8.46 3.49
C VAL A 112 -19.24 7.62 2.33
N THR A 113 -20.50 7.79 1.90
CA THR A 113 -21.05 7.08 0.74
C THR A 113 -20.26 7.37 -0.54
N GLY A 114 -19.95 8.64 -0.80
CA GLY A 114 -19.10 9.04 -1.92
C GLY A 114 -17.71 8.38 -1.85
N ARG A 115 -17.10 8.35 -0.67
CA ARG A 115 -15.79 7.70 -0.42
C ARG A 115 -15.85 6.19 -0.65
N VAL A 116 -16.90 5.50 -0.23
CA VAL A 116 -17.07 4.06 -0.51
C VAL A 116 -17.17 3.81 -2.02
N ILE A 117 -17.95 4.60 -2.75
CA ILE A 117 -18.07 4.50 -4.22
C ILE A 117 -16.70 4.72 -4.88
N GLN A 118 -15.96 5.76 -4.49
CA GLN A 118 -14.60 6.02 -4.96
C GLN A 118 -13.65 4.85 -4.65
N GLY A 119 -13.72 4.31 -3.43
CA GLY A 119 -12.89 3.17 -3.01
C GLY A 119 -13.15 1.93 -3.87
N VAL A 120 -14.41 1.52 -4.02
CA VAL A 120 -14.80 0.38 -4.88
C VAL A 120 -14.29 0.58 -6.30
N ALA A 121 -14.47 1.76 -6.87
CA ALA A 121 -14.01 2.09 -8.21
C ALA A 121 -12.48 2.05 -8.32
N SER A 122 -11.77 2.71 -7.41
CA SER A 122 -10.31 2.76 -7.39
C SER A 122 -9.66 1.39 -7.21
N GLY A 123 -10.37 0.44 -6.55
CA GLY A 123 -9.89 -0.92 -6.33
C GLY A 123 -9.58 -1.69 -7.62
N ALA A 124 -10.15 -1.30 -8.77
CA ALA A 124 -9.82 -1.89 -10.06
C ALA A 124 -8.57 -1.28 -10.73
N LEU A 125 -8.24 -0.02 -10.44
CA LEU A 125 -7.30 0.76 -11.26
C LEU A 125 -5.89 0.14 -11.27
N LEU A 126 -5.33 -0.15 -10.11
CA LEU A 126 -3.98 -0.71 -10.01
C LEU A 126 -3.91 -2.16 -10.55
N PRO A 127 -4.72 -3.12 -10.06
CA PRO A 127 -4.59 -4.51 -10.50
C PRO A 127 -4.88 -4.69 -12.00
N VAL A 128 -5.87 -3.98 -12.54
CA VAL A 128 -6.20 -4.07 -13.97
C VAL A 128 -5.11 -3.45 -14.84
N THR A 129 -4.48 -2.37 -14.38
CA THR A 129 -3.33 -1.75 -15.08
C THR A 129 -2.09 -2.65 -15.03
N LEU A 130 -1.82 -3.31 -13.89
CA LEU A 130 -0.74 -4.32 -13.80
C LEU A 130 -0.99 -5.49 -14.76
N ALA A 131 -2.23 -6.00 -14.80
CA ALA A 131 -2.59 -7.05 -15.73
C ALA A 131 -2.46 -6.59 -17.19
N LEU A 132 -2.91 -5.37 -17.54
CA LEU A 132 -2.72 -4.78 -18.86
C LEU A 132 -1.23 -4.68 -19.23
N GLY A 133 -0.38 -4.25 -18.29
CA GLY A 133 1.07 -4.23 -18.47
C GLY A 133 1.64 -5.61 -18.77
N ALA A 134 1.17 -6.63 -18.05
CA ALA A 134 1.58 -8.01 -18.25
C ALA A 134 1.10 -8.59 -19.59
N ASP A 135 -0.06 -8.17 -20.07
CA ASP A 135 -0.63 -8.62 -21.33
C ASP A 135 0.05 -7.96 -22.55
N LEU A 136 0.48 -6.70 -22.42
CA LEU A 136 1.08 -5.93 -23.52
C LEU A 136 2.59 -6.11 -23.67
N TRP A 137 3.31 -6.56 -22.63
CA TRP A 137 4.75 -6.75 -22.65
C TRP A 137 5.16 -8.21 -22.48
N ALA A 138 6.15 -8.59 -23.30
CA ALA A 138 6.78 -9.91 -23.19
C ALA A 138 7.33 -10.14 -21.77
N ALA A 139 7.35 -11.40 -21.35
CA ALA A 139 7.78 -11.81 -20.02
C ALA A 139 9.15 -11.24 -19.59
N ARG A 140 10.07 -11.01 -20.56
CA ARG A 140 11.40 -10.43 -20.31
C ARG A 140 11.36 -9.00 -19.78
N ASN A 141 10.48 -8.12 -20.32
CA ASN A 141 10.44 -6.69 -19.98
C ASN A 141 9.28 -6.34 -19.02
N ARG A 142 8.48 -7.33 -18.63
CA ARG A 142 7.28 -7.17 -17.80
C ARG A 142 7.59 -6.47 -16.48
N ALA A 143 8.65 -6.90 -15.78
CA ALA A 143 9.01 -6.35 -14.46
C ALA A 143 9.28 -4.83 -14.50
N THR A 144 9.90 -4.31 -15.56
CA THR A 144 10.13 -2.86 -15.73
C THR A 144 8.82 -2.09 -15.81
N VAL A 145 7.88 -2.60 -16.61
CA VAL A 145 6.57 -1.94 -16.78
C VAL A 145 5.77 -1.98 -15.49
N LEU A 146 5.74 -3.13 -14.81
CA LEU A 146 5.04 -3.27 -13.53
C LEU A 146 5.68 -2.43 -12.43
N GLY A 147 7.01 -2.30 -12.43
CA GLY A 147 7.73 -1.39 -11.54
C GLY A 147 7.37 0.07 -11.78
N GLY A 148 7.24 0.49 -13.05
CA GLY A 148 6.78 1.83 -13.42
C GLY A 148 5.34 2.13 -12.99
N ILE A 149 4.42 1.15 -13.14
CA ILE A 149 3.05 1.27 -12.65
C ILE A 149 3.02 1.36 -11.12
N GLY A 150 3.82 0.53 -10.44
CA GLY A 150 3.98 0.60 -8.98
C GLY A 150 4.57 1.94 -8.53
N ALA A 151 5.56 2.47 -9.25
CA ALA A 151 6.11 3.80 -8.97
C ALA A 151 5.05 4.91 -9.11
N ALA A 152 4.14 4.83 -10.09
CA ALA A 152 3.03 5.76 -10.23
C ALA A 152 2.05 5.67 -9.02
N GLN A 153 1.79 4.46 -8.52
CA GLN A 153 1.00 4.25 -7.29
C GLN A 153 1.65 4.91 -6.08
N GLU A 154 2.93 4.64 -5.84
CA GLU A 154 3.64 5.19 -4.68
C GLU A 154 3.79 6.72 -4.79
N LEU A 155 4.07 7.24 -5.99
CA LEU A 155 4.13 8.68 -6.24
C LEU A 155 2.78 9.35 -5.94
N GLY A 156 1.67 8.73 -6.36
CA GLY A 156 0.32 9.23 -6.04
C GLY A 156 0.08 9.28 -4.53
N SER A 157 0.47 8.24 -3.81
CA SER A 157 0.34 8.18 -2.35
C SER A 157 1.12 9.30 -1.64
N VAL A 158 2.33 9.60 -2.13
CA VAL A 158 3.19 10.69 -1.62
C VAL A 158 2.62 12.06 -1.92
N LEU A 159 2.15 12.26 -3.15
CA LEU A 159 1.65 13.55 -3.60
C LEU A 159 0.24 13.85 -3.09
N GLY A 160 -0.51 12.83 -2.60
CA GLY A 160 -1.88 12.99 -2.12
C GLY A 160 -2.07 14.14 -1.12
N PRO A 161 -1.38 14.12 0.02
CA PRO A 161 -1.48 15.20 0.99
C PRO A 161 -1.08 16.58 0.45
N LEU A 162 -0.04 16.64 -0.39
CA LEU A 162 0.42 17.90 -1.03
C LEU A 162 -0.64 18.43 -2.02
N TYR A 163 -1.24 17.53 -2.79
CA TYR A 163 -2.33 17.84 -3.70
C TYR A 163 -3.55 18.40 -2.94
N GLY A 164 -3.89 17.84 -1.78
CA GLY A 164 -4.97 18.33 -0.94
C GLY A 164 -4.72 19.77 -0.47
N VAL A 165 -3.55 20.03 0.10
CA VAL A 165 -3.15 21.38 0.54
C VAL A 165 -3.14 22.37 -0.63
N LEU A 166 -2.59 21.96 -1.79
CA LEU A 166 -2.56 22.80 -2.98
C LEU A 166 -3.96 23.16 -3.47
N CYS A 167 -4.89 22.21 -3.51
CA CYS A 167 -6.27 22.47 -3.92
C CYS A 167 -6.97 23.44 -2.96
N VAL A 168 -6.82 23.27 -1.66
CA VAL A 168 -7.39 24.19 -0.67
C VAL A 168 -6.77 25.59 -0.80
N TRP A 169 -5.48 25.68 -1.02
CA TRP A 169 -4.81 26.97 -1.22
C TRP A 169 -5.26 27.70 -2.49
N LEU A 170 -5.44 26.98 -3.60
CA LEU A 170 -5.84 27.57 -4.89
C LEU A 170 -7.32 27.96 -4.95
N PHE A 171 -8.20 27.12 -4.38
CA PHE A 171 -9.65 27.23 -4.58
C PHE A 171 -10.42 27.60 -3.29
N GLY A 172 -9.74 27.64 -2.15
CA GLY A 172 -10.34 28.04 -0.87
C GLY A 172 -11.29 26.99 -0.25
N SER A 173 -11.39 25.78 -0.83
CA SER A 173 -12.28 24.73 -0.33
C SER A 173 -11.68 23.33 -0.55
N TRP A 174 -11.88 22.45 0.44
CA TRP A 174 -11.52 21.03 0.34
C TRP A 174 -12.34 20.29 -0.75
N THR A 175 -13.57 20.72 -1.03
CA THR A 175 -14.42 20.10 -2.06
C THR A 175 -13.82 20.22 -3.46
N ALA A 176 -12.97 21.24 -3.69
CA ALA A 176 -12.25 21.43 -4.95
C ALA A 176 -11.38 20.22 -5.33
N ILE A 177 -10.83 19.50 -4.36
CA ILE A 177 -10.06 18.26 -4.57
C ILE A 177 -10.88 17.29 -5.42
N PHE A 178 -12.13 17.06 -5.02
CA PHE A 178 -13.03 16.10 -5.65
C PHE A 178 -13.58 16.62 -6.98
N TRP A 179 -13.81 17.94 -7.10
CA TRP A 179 -14.16 18.55 -8.38
C TRP A 179 -13.04 18.46 -9.41
N VAL A 180 -11.78 18.61 -9.01
CA VAL A 180 -10.61 18.46 -9.91
C VAL A 180 -10.42 17.01 -10.33
N ASN A 181 -10.77 16.03 -9.48
CA ASN A 181 -10.74 14.62 -9.85
C ASN A 181 -11.64 14.30 -11.06
N VAL A 182 -12.77 15.01 -11.24
CA VAL A 182 -13.72 14.75 -12.35
C VAL A 182 -13.09 15.00 -13.74
N PRO A 183 -12.56 16.18 -14.07
CA PRO A 183 -11.91 16.39 -15.35
C PRO A 183 -10.69 15.48 -15.55
N LEU A 184 -9.93 15.18 -14.50
CA LEU A 184 -8.80 14.26 -14.60
C LEU A 184 -9.25 12.82 -14.91
N ALA A 185 -10.35 12.36 -14.31
CA ALA A 185 -10.96 11.07 -14.64
C ALA A 185 -11.48 11.05 -16.09
N ILE A 186 -12.10 12.13 -16.58
CA ILE A 186 -12.54 12.24 -17.97
C ILE A 186 -11.35 12.14 -18.92
N ILE A 187 -10.26 12.84 -18.65
CA ILE A 187 -9.03 12.75 -19.44
C ILE A 187 -8.51 11.30 -19.46
N ALA A 188 -8.47 10.63 -18.29
CA ALA A 188 -8.04 9.25 -18.21
C ALA A 188 -8.98 8.30 -19.00
N ILE A 189 -10.31 8.48 -18.93
CA ILE A 189 -11.29 7.73 -19.72
C ILE A 189 -11.01 7.88 -21.22
N VAL A 190 -10.80 9.10 -21.70
CA VAL A 190 -10.51 9.39 -23.11
C VAL A 190 -9.19 8.71 -23.52
N LEU A 191 -8.15 8.84 -22.72
CA LEU A 191 -6.87 8.20 -23.01
C LEU A 191 -6.99 6.67 -23.04
N VAL A 192 -7.69 6.06 -22.08
CA VAL A 192 -7.96 4.61 -22.05
C VAL A 192 -8.77 4.19 -23.27
N GLN A 193 -9.77 4.98 -23.68
CA GLN A 193 -10.61 4.68 -24.84
C GLN A 193 -9.81 4.54 -26.14
N PHE A 194 -8.82 5.39 -26.35
CA PHE A 194 -8.06 5.42 -27.61
C PHE A 194 -6.77 4.60 -27.58
N SER A 195 -6.24 4.28 -26.38
CA SER A 195 -4.94 3.61 -26.25
C SER A 195 -5.05 2.14 -25.88
N VAL A 196 -6.04 1.76 -25.06
CA VAL A 196 -6.20 0.37 -24.62
C VAL A 196 -6.97 -0.44 -25.65
N PRO A 197 -6.46 -1.62 -26.08
CA PRO A 197 -7.13 -2.45 -27.06
C PRO A 197 -8.53 -2.87 -26.62
N ALA A 198 -9.46 -2.86 -27.57
CA ALA A 198 -10.78 -3.41 -27.33
C ALA A 198 -10.67 -4.92 -27.13
N HIS A 199 -11.49 -5.43 -26.20
CA HIS A 199 -11.54 -6.84 -25.92
C HIS A 199 -12.15 -7.61 -27.11
N GLN A 200 -11.48 -8.65 -27.58
CA GLN A 200 -12.11 -9.62 -28.50
C GLN A 200 -12.96 -10.59 -27.66
N HIS A 201 -14.24 -10.65 -27.99
CA HIS A 201 -15.18 -11.51 -27.26
C HIS A 201 -14.83 -12.98 -27.48
N ASP A 202 -14.30 -13.63 -26.46
CA ASP A 202 -14.03 -15.07 -26.46
C ASP A 202 -15.05 -15.74 -25.54
N ALA A 203 -15.96 -16.53 -26.15
CA ALA A 203 -17.02 -17.23 -25.43
C ALA A 203 -16.50 -18.28 -24.42
N ASN A 204 -15.25 -18.72 -24.58
CA ASN A 204 -14.64 -19.77 -23.76
C ASN A 204 -13.98 -19.26 -22.47
N ARG A 205 -14.08 -17.96 -22.15
CA ARG A 205 -13.48 -17.43 -20.93
C ARG A 205 -14.22 -17.86 -19.67
N PRO A 206 -13.50 -18.12 -18.57
CA PRO A 206 -14.10 -18.55 -17.31
C PRO A 206 -15.12 -17.53 -16.82
N LYS A 207 -16.21 -18.03 -16.23
CA LYS A 207 -17.23 -17.19 -15.60
C LYS A 207 -16.64 -16.53 -14.35
N VAL A 208 -17.11 -15.33 -14.02
CA VAL A 208 -16.72 -14.64 -12.77
C VAL A 208 -17.33 -15.40 -11.59
N ASP A 209 -16.51 -15.71 -10.60
CA ASP A 209 -16.97 -16.30 -9.34
C ASP A 209 -17.45 -15.19 -8.39
N VAL A 210 -18.71 -14.81 -8.57
CA VAL A 210 -19.33 -13.75 -7.76
C VAL A 210 -19.42 -14.16 -6.28
N ILE A 211 -19.66 -15.46 -5.99
CA ILE A 211 -19.82 -15.94 -4.61
C ILE A 211 -18.46 -15.96 -3.90
N GLY A 212 -17.44 -16.56 -4.52
CA GLY A 212 -16.08 -16.56 -3.97
C GLY A 212 -15.53 -15.15 -3.83
N GLY A 213 -15.76 -14.28 -4.84
CA GLY A 213 -15.38 -12.88 -4.78
C GLY A 213 -16.10 -12.12 -3.65
N ALA A 214 -17.38 -12.35 -3.45
CA ALA A 214 -18.13 -11.73 -2.35
C ALA A 214 -17.66 -12.22 -0.97
N LEU A 215 -17.42 -13.53 -0.80
CA LEU A 215 -16.89 -14.09 0.45
C LEU A 215 -15.51 -13.50 0.79
N LEU A 216 -14.63 -13.41 -0.19
CA LEU A 216 -13.31 -12.80 -0.01
C LEU A 216 -13.43 -11.30 0.28
N ALA A 217 -14.32 -10.58 -0.41
CA ALA A 217 -14.60 -9.17 -0.16
C ALA A 217 -15.12 -8.93 1.26
N ILE A 218 -16.05 -9.78 1.75
CA ILE A 218 -16.55 -9.72 3.13
C ILE A 218 -15.41 -10.00 4.12
N ALA A 219 -14.58 -11.02 3.88
CA ALA A 219 -13.46 -11.35 4.74
C ALA A 219 -12.45 -10.19 4.84
N LEU A 220 -12.07 -9.61 3.69
CA LEU A 220 -11.15 -8.47 3.62
C LEU A 220 -11.78 -7.19 4.21
N GLY A 221 -13.07 -6.96 3.97
CA GLY A 221 -13.81 -5.85 4.54
C GLY A 221 -13.88 -5.91 6.07
N LEU A 222 -14.22 -7.06 6.61
CA LEU A 222 -14.22 -7.28 8.06
C LEU A 222 -12.80 -7.18 8.65
N LEU A 223 -11.77 -7.61 7.91
CA LEU A 223 -10.39 -7.44 8.32
C LEU A 223 -10.02 -5.95 8.44
N VAL A 224 -10.39 -5.12 7.45
CA VAL A 224 -10.16 -3.66 7.49
C VAL A 224 -10.85 -3.05 8.70
N VAL A 225 -12.14 -3.35 8.90
CA VAL A 225 -12.93 -2.80 10.02
C VAL A 225 -12.37 -3.27 11.37
N GLY A 226 -11.98 -4.54 11.47
CA GLY A 226 -11.49 -5.12 12.72
C GLY A 226 -10.08 -4.67 13.12
N LEU A 227 -9.21 -4.35 12.14
CA LEU A 227 -7.85 -3.88 12.38
C LEU A 227 -7.74 -2.36 12.52
N TYR A 228 -8.72 -1.61 12.02
CA TYR A 228 -8.65 -0.16 12.03
C TYR A 228 -9.09 0.40 13.38
N SER A 229 -8.13 0.83 14.21
CA SER A 229 -8.43 1.56 15.44
C SER A 229 -8.66 3.04 15.14
N PRO A 230 -9.77 3.64 15.62
CA PRO A 230 -10.01 5.07 15.47
C PRO A 230 -9.07 5.91 16.34
N ASP A 231 -8.56 5.37 17.43
CA ASP A 231 -7.53 5.99 18.26
C ASP A 231 -6.42 4.99 18.64
N PRO A 232 -5.40 4.86 17.77
CA PRO A 232 -4.29 3.95 18.02
C PRO A 232 -3.46 4.29 19.26
N LYS A 233 -3.60 5.50 19.82
CA LYS A 233 -2.91 5.92 21.05
C LYS A 233 -3.52 5.26 22.29
N VAL A 234 -4.82 5.00 22.25
CA VAL A 234 -5.57 4.42 23.39
C VAL A 234 -5.55 2.90 23.32
N SER A 235 -5.82 2.32 22.14
CA SER A 235 -5.79 0.87 21.97
C SER A 235 -5.41 0.48 20.54
N ALA A 236 -4.69 -0.62 20.39
CA ALA A 236 -4.27 -1.15 19.09
C ALA A 236 -5.44 -1.64 18.26
N LEU A 237 -6.46 -2.18 18.92
CA LEU A 237 -7.67 -2.69 18.29
C LEU A 237 -8.88 -1.98 18.92
N PRO A 238 -9.92 -1.68 18.13
CA PRO A 238 -11.16 -1.18 18.68
C PRO A 238 -11.85 -2.24 19.56
N ASP A 239 -12.77 -1.83 20.43
CA ASP A 239 -13.51 -2.73 21.33
C ASP A 239 -14.24 -3.84 20.57
N TRP A 240 -14.72 -3.53 19.36
CA TRP A 240 -15.35 -4.49 18.44
C TRP A 240 -14.33 -5.28 17.59
N GLY A 241 -13.03 -5.01 17.70
CA GLY A 241 -11.99 -5.56 16.83
C GLY A 241 -11.95 -7.07 16.83
N LEU A 242 -11.83 -7.71 18.00
CA LEU A 242 -11.76 -9.16 18.10
C LEU A 242 -13.00 -9.90 17.56
N PRO A 243 -14.26 -9.52 17.90
CA PRO A 243 -15.44 -10.11 17.30
C PRO A 243 -15.47 -9.97 15.76
N VAL A 244 -15.11 -8.80 15.23
CA VAL A 244 -15.11 -8.55 13.77
C VAL A 244 -14.00 -9.35 13.08
N LEU A 245 -12.80 -9.46 13.67
CA LEU A 245 -11.71 -10.30 13.16
C LEU A 245 -12.07 -11.79 13.17
N THR A 246 -12.83 -12.24 14.18
CA THR A 246 -13.38 -13.61 14.20
C THR A 246 -14.34 -13.80 13.02
N GLY A 247 -15.23 -12.83 12.76
CA GLY A 247 -16.09 -12.83 11.58
C GLY A 247 -15.31 -12.86 10.27
N ALA A 248 -14.21 -12.09 10.18
CA ALA A 248 -13.31 -12.10 9.02
C ALA A 248 -12.68 -13.49 8.81
N ALA A 249 -12.20 -14.12 9.88
CA ALA A 249 -11.64 -15.47 9.82
C ALA A 249 -12.68 -16.51 9.36
N VAL A 250 -13.90 -16.45 9.88
CA VAL A 250 -15.02 -17.33 9.45
C VAL A 250 -15.35 -17.13 7.98
N ALA A 251 -15.44 -15.88 7.52
CA ALA A 251 -15.70 -15.57 6.11
C ALA A 251 -14.55 -16.06 5.21
N PHE A 252 -13.31 -15.95 5.65
CA PHE A 252 -12.15 -16.45 4.92
C PHE A 252 -12.12 -17.98 4.84
N VAL A 253 -12.45 -18.67 5.93
CA VAL A 253 -12.62 -20.14 5.93
C VAL A 253 -13.75 -20.55 4.98
N ALA A 254 -14.89 -19.86 5.03
CA ALA A 254 -16.00 -20.09 4.11
C ALA A 254 -15.58 -19.88 2.64
N PHE A 255 -14.77 -18.86 2.35
CA PHE A 255 -14.17 -18.63 1.04
C PHE A 255 -13.30 -19.84 0.60
N ILE A 256 -12.39 -20.32 1.45
CA ILE A 256 -11.52 -21.47 1.14
C ILE A 256 -12.36 -22.73 0.87
N LEU A 257 -13.38 -22.98 1.69
CA LEU A 257 -14.29 -24.12 1.52
C LEU A 257 -15.09 -24.00 0.20
N TRP A 258 -15.53 -22.80 -0.14
CA TRP A 258 -16.19 -22.54 -1.44
C TRP A 258 -15.22 -22.81 -2.59
N GLU A 259 -14.04 -22.19 -2.58
CA GLU A 259 -13.01 -22.34 -3.61
C GLU A 259 -12.60 -23.81 -3.84
N SER A 260 -12.59 -24.63 -2.78
CA SER A 260 -12.26 -26.05 -2.88
C SER A 260 -13.33 -26.88 -3.60
N ARG A 261 -14.61 -26.46 -3.58
CA ARG A 261 -15.76 -27.19 -4.10
C ARG A 261 -16.42 -26.56 -5.34
N ALA A 262 -16.23 -25.27 -5.55
CA ALA A 262 -16.87 -24.54 -6.64
C ALA A 262 -16.43 -25.03 -8.01
N LYS A 263 -17.38 -25.05 -8.97
CA LYS A 263 -17.08 -25.30 -10.39
C LYS A 263 -16.43 -24.07 -11.06
N THR A 264 -16.87 -22.88 -10.66
CA THR A 264 -16.24 -21.60 -11.03
C THR A 264 -15.44 -21.10 -9.83
N ARG A 265 -14.14 -20.88 -10.00
CA ARG A 265 -13.22 -20.46 -8.94
C ARG A 265 -12.66 -19.09 -9.25
N LEU A 266 -12.29 -18.34 -8.23
CA LEU A 266 -11.54 -17.07 -8.40
C LEU A 266 -10.24 -17.32 -9.12
N ILE A 267 -9.49 -18.36 -8.70
CA ILE A 267 -8.29 -18.84 -9.39
C ILE A 267 -8.52 -20.27 -9.82
N SER A 268 -8.62 -20.49 -11.14
CA SER A 268 -8.62 -21.84 -11.69
C SER A 268 -7.26 -22.50 -11.44
N PRO A 269 -7.23 -23.73 -10.91
CA PRO A 269 -5.96 -24.40 -10.61
C PRO A 269 -5.18 -24.80 -11.86
N GLU A 270 -5.81 -24.78 -13.03
CA GLU A 270 -5.18 -25.20 -14.29
C GLU A 270 -4.05 -24.25 -14.68
N GLY A 271 -2.85 -24.78 -14.78
CA GLY A 271 -1.65 -24.03 -15.18
C GLY A 271 -1.08 -23.09 -14.10
N VAL A 272 -1.64 -23.05 -12.87
CA VAL A 272 -1.14 -22.23 -11.78
C VAL A 272 -0.12 -22.99 -10.94
N ARG A 273 1.04 -22.37 -10.72
CA ARG A 273 2.08 -22.87 -9.80
C ARG A 273 1.89 -22.23 -8.42
N PHE A 274 1.06 -22.82 -7.58
CA PHE A 274 0.63 -22.24 -6.30
C PHE A 274 1.78 -21.94 -5.33
N GLY A 275 2.79 -22.81 -5.19
CA GLY A 275 3.91 -22.58 -4.28
C GLY A 275 4.61 -21.23 -4.54
N PRO A 276 5.16 -21.00 -5.74
CA PRO A 276 5.76 -19.71 -6.09
C PRO A 276 4.76 -18.53 -6.08
N PHE A 277 3.48 -18.76 -6.37
CA PHE A 277 2.45 -17.73 -6.30
C PHE A 277 2.23 -17.26 -4.86
N PHE A 278 1.98 -18.19 -3.92
CA PHE A 278 1.82 -17.85 -2.51
C PHE A 278 3.10 -17.25 -1.89
N ALA A 279 4.29 -17.68 -2.35
CA ALA A 279 5.54 -17.04 -1.94
C ALA A 279 5.58 -15.55 -2.34
N ALA A 280 5.12 -15.21 -3.55
CA ALA A 280 5.05 -13.83 -3.99
C ALA A 280 4.02 -13.02 -3.18
N LEU A 281 2.86 -13.60 -2.85
CA LEU A 281 1.86 -12.96 -1.98
C LEU A 281 2.40 -12.72 -0.57
N ALA A 282 3.03 -13.73 0.04
CA ALA A 282 3.58 -13.61 1.40
C ALA A 282 4.75 -12.62 1.48
N ALA A 283 5.63 -12.57 0.46
CA ALA A 283 6.68 -11.56 0.37
C ALA A 283 6.09 -10.14 0.17
N SER A 284 5.00 -10.00 -0.62
CA SER A 284 4.28 -8.73 -0.79
C SER A 284 3.62 -8.28 0.51
N LEU A 285 3.07 -9.22 1.30
CA LEU A 285 2.51 -8.94 2.62
C LEU A 285 3.59 -8.42 3.57
N ALA A 286 4.76 -9.06 3.61
CA ALA A 286 5.88 -8.61 4.45
C ALA A 286 6.36 -7.20 4.04
N ALA A 287 6.49 -6.93 2.73
CA ALA A 287 6.85 -5.61 2.22
C ALA A 287 5.80 -4.55 2.58
N GLY A 288 4.52 -4.90 2.51
CA GLY A 288 3.42 -4.02 2.92
C GLY A 288 3.46 -3.69 4.41
N ALA A 289 3.70 -4.67 5.28
CA ALA A 289 3.83 -4.46 6.72
C ALA A 289 4.98 -3.48 7.03
N ALA A 290 6.15 -3.67 6.44
CA ALA A 290 7.30 -2.79 6.61
C ALA A 290 7.02 -1.37 6.09
N LEU A 291 6.34 -1.24 4.96
CA LEU A 291 5.96 0.05 4.38
C LEU A 291 5.10 0.87 5.36
N MET A 292 4.05 0.26 5.91
CA MET A 292 3.11 0.98 6.79
C MET A 292 3.74 1.37 8.12
N VAL A 293 4.59 0.52 8.68
CA VAL A 293 5.38 0.86 9.88
C VAL A 293 6.18 2.13 9.66
N THR A 294 6.83 2.28 8.50
CA THR A 294 7.60 3.47 8.16
C THR A 294 6.72 4.70 8.02
N LEU A 295 5.63 4.58 7.24
CA LEU A 295 4.74 5.71 6.95
C LEU A 295 4.16 6.34 8.21
N VAL A 296 3.81 5.53 9.20
CA VAL A 296 3.20 6.02 10.45
C VAL A 296 4.26 6.43 11.47
N ASN A 297 5.27 5.59 11.66
CA ASN A 297 6.14 5.75 12.82
C ASN A 297 7.26 6.77 12.62
N ILE A 298 7.69 7.08 11.40
CA ILE A 298 8.69 8.15 11.16
C ILE A 298 8.09 9.51 11.48
N GLU A 299 6.83 9.77 11.10
CA GLU A 299 6.13 11.01 11.46
C GLU A 299 5.97 11.12 12.98
N LEU A 300 5.52 10.05 13.64
CA LEU A 300 5.32 10.03 15.09
C LEU A 300 6.66 10.14 15.87
N LEU A 301 7.74 9.58 15.34
CA LEU A 301 9.09 9.75 15.89
C LEU A 301 9.53 11.22 15.82
N GLY A 302 9.29 11.88 14.69
CA GLY A 302 9.57 13.30 14.51
C GLY A 302 8.87 14.16 15.57
N GLN A 303 7.60 13.89 15.83
CA GLN A 303 6.81 14.63 16.83
C GLN A 303 7.17 14.22 18.28
N GLY A 304 7.28 12.92 18.55
CA GLY A 304 7.43 12.39 19.91
C GLY A 304 8.86 12.41 20.45
N VAL A 305 9.87 12.12 19.60
CA VAL A 305 11.29 12.05 20.00
C VAL A 305 12.02 13.33 19.66
N LEU A 306 11.88 13.81 18.41
CA LEU A 306 12.61 14.98 17.93
C LEU A 306 11.90 16.30 18.26
N GLN A 307 10.72 16.25 18.88
CA GLN A 307 9.91 17.41 19.29
C GLN A 307 9.66 18.41 18.16
N MET A 308 9.51 17.89 16.93
CA MET A 308 9.28 18.68 15.73
C MET A 308 7.80 19.04 15.56
N ASP A 309 7.54 20.14 14.88
CA ASP A 309 6.20 20.45 14.40
C ASP A 309 5.72 19.40 13.41
N LYS A 310 4.39 19.24 13.30
CA LYS A 310 3.78 18.22 12.43
C LYS A 310 4.28 18.31 10.98
N ALA A 311 4.41 19.52 10.43
CA ALA A 311 4.88 19.73 9.06
C ALA A 311 6.32 19.24 8.87
N ASP A 312 7.22 19.58 9.78
CA ASP A 312 8.62 19.16 9.74
C ASP A 312 8.77 17.65 9.93
N ALA A 313 7.97 17.05 10.82
CA ALA A 313 7.93 15.61 11.03
C ALA A 313 7.49 14.85 9.77
N VAL A 314 6.49 15.34 9.03
CA VAL A 314 6.09 14.78 7.73
C VAL A 314 7.22 14.93 6.70
N PHE A 315 7.96 16.03 6.73
CA PHE A 315 9.11 16.25 5.85
C PHE A 315 10.23 15.22 6.05
N LEU A 316 10.39 14.67 7.26
CA LEU A 316 11.36 13.57 7.48
C LEU A 316 11.06 12.38 6.58
N LEU A 317 9.78 12.04 6.42
CA LEU A 317 9.35 10.91 5.61
C LEU A 317 9.61 11.11 4.11
N SER A 318 9.78 12.36 3.64
CA SER A 318 9.98 12.68 2.22
C SER A 318 11.15 11.93 1.58
N ARG A 319 12.25 11.66 2.33
CA ARG A 319 13.42 10.91 1.86
C ARG A 319 13.04 9.49 1.45
N PHE A 320 12.31 8.81 2.33
CA PHE A 320 11.78 7.48 2.07
C PHE A 320 10.77 7.47 0.92
N LEU A 321 9.85 8.43 0.92
CA LEU A 321 8.78 8.54 -0.07
C LEU A 321 9.28 8.83 -1.49
N VAL A 322 10.37 9.57 -1.62
CA VAL A 322 11.03 9.80 -2.94
C VAL A 322 11.86 8.58 -3.35
N ALA A 323 12.54 7.95 -2.41
CA ALA A 323 13.37 6.78 -2.68
C ALA A 323 12.55 5.55 -3.13
N LEU A 324 11.34 5.38 -2.61
CA LEU A 324 10.46 4.25 -2.88
C LEU A 324 10.07 4.13 -4.37
N PRO A 325 9.48 5.13 -5.05
CA PRO A 325 9.16 5.06 -6.47
C PRO A 325 10.40 4.95 -7.37
N ILE A 326 11.51 5.59 -7.00
CA ILE A 326 12.79 5.44 -7.69
C ILE A 326 13.25 3.98 -7.60
N GLY A 327 13.20 3.39 -6.40
CA GLY A 327 13.49 1.97 -6.18
C GLY A 327 12.58 1.05 -7.00
N ALA A 328 11.28 1.38 -7.14
CA ALA A 328 10.35 0.57 -7.93
C ALA A 328 10.70 0.54 -9.43
N VAL A 329 11.10 1.65 -10.00
CA VAL A 329 11.57 1.72 -11.40
C VAL A 329 12.87 0.95 -11.57
N ILE A 330 13.86 1.18 -10.70
CA ILE A 330 15.16 0.51 -10.74
C ILE A 330 14.98 -0.99 -10.54
N GLY A 331 14.17 -1.44 -9.58
CA GLY A 331 13.90 -2.84 -9.30
C GLY A 331 13.26 -3.56 -10.48
N GLY A 332 12.27 -2.93 -11.11
CA GLY A 332 11.68 -3.44 -12.33
C GLY A 332 12.69 -3.61 -13.47
N TRP A 333 13.57 -2.62 -13.66
CA TRP A 333 14.62 -2.68 -14.68
C TRP A 333 15.68 -3.75 -14.37
N LEU A 334 16.16 -3.83 -13.13
CA LEU A 334 17.13 -4.84 -12.71
C LEU A 334 16.58 -6.26 -12.83
N ALA A 335 15.28 -6.46 -12.54
CA ALA A 335 14.64 -7.77 -12.65
C ALA A 335 14.60 -8.30 -14.07
N THR A 336 14.61 -7.43 -15.09
CA THR A 336 14.73 -7.87 -16.49
C THR A 336 16.10 -8.46 -16.83
N ARG A 337 17.13 -8.09 -16.08
CA ARG A 337 18.53 -8.56 -16.29
C ARG A 337 18.87 -9.74 -15.38
N PHE A 338 18.51 -9.66 -14.10
CA PHE A 338 18.93 -10.60 -13.07
C PHE A 338 17.81 -11.56 -12.64
N GLY A 339 16.58 -11.31 -13.08
CA GLY A 339 15.40 -12.10 -12.73
C GLY A 339 14.68 -11.62 -11.48
N ASP A 340 13.36 -11.86 -11.45
CA ASP A 340 12.44 -11.35 -10.41
C ASP A 340 12.84 -11.83 -9.00
N ARG A 341 13.24 -13.11 -8.85
CA ARG A 341 13.62 -13.71 -7.57
C ARG A 341 14.80 -12.98 -6.92
N ILE A 342 15.89 -12.77 -7.69
CA ILE A 342 17.13 -12.20 -7.16
C ILE A 342 16.88 -10.78 -6.69
N ILE A 343 16.14 -9.99 -7.47
CA ILE A 343 15.86 -8.59 -7.13
C ILE A 343 14.88 -8.48 -5.97
N ALA A 344 13.86 -9.35 -5.89
CA ALA A 344 12.94 -9.38 -4.75
C ALA A 344 13.68 -9.71 -3.44
N VAL A 345 14.56 -10.72 -3.45
CA VAL A 345 15.39 -11.07 -2.28
C VAL A 345 16.32 -9.92 -1.91
N ALA A 346 17.07 -9.39 -2.88
CA ALA A 346 18.01 -8.30 -2.65
C ALA A 346 17.32 -7.04 -2.13
N GLY A 347 16.17 -6.67 -2.70
CA GLY A 347 15.39 -5.51 -2.27
C GLY A 347 14.91 -5.64 -0.82
N LEU A 348 14.37 -6.81 -0.43
CA LEU A 348 13.96 -7.05 0.95
C LEU A 348 15.14 -7.07 1.93
N LEU A 349 16.31 -7.59 1.54
CA LEU A 349 17.52 -7.55 2.36
C LEU A 349 18.07 -6.11 2.50
N ILE A 350 18.03 -5.31 1.44
CA ILE A 350 18.40 -3.88 1.49
C ILE A 350 17.44 -3.13 2.41
N ALA A 351 16.13 -3.39 2.30
CA ALA A 351 15.14 -2.81 3.22
C ALA A 351 15.40 -3.23 4.66
N ALA A 352 15.67 -4.53 4.91
CA ALA A 352 16.01 -5.05 6.23
C ALA A 352 17.24 -4.35 6.81
N PHE A 353 18.28 -4.14 5.99
CA PHE A 353 19.47 -3.40 6.39
C PHE A 353 19.15 -1.94 6.72
N GLY A 354 18.34 -1.26 5.90
CA GLY A 354 17.88 0.09 6.20
C GLY A 354 17.13 0.18 7.54
N TYR A 355 16.22 -0.75 7.81
CA TYR A 355 15.50 -0.81 9.09
C TYR A 355 16.38 -1.17 10.28
N TYR A 356 17.39 -2.01 10.06
CA TYR A 356 18.40 -2.28 11.07
C TYR A 356 19.21 -1.01 11.42
N LEU A 357 19.58 -0.21 10.42
CA LEU A 357 20.25 1.08 10.67
C LEU A 357 19.33 2.05 11.43
N ILE A 358 18.05 2.16 11.04
CA ILE A 358 17.05 2.99 11.72
C ILE A 358 16.85 2.55 13.17
N SER A 359 16.85 1.24 13.45
CA SER A 359 16.73 0.73 14.83
C SER A 359 17.88 1.16 15.75
N GLY A 360 19.02 1.51 15.19
CA GLY A 360 20.19 2.02 15.92
C GLY A 360 20.24 3.56 16.05
N TRP A 361 19.16 4.29 15.77
CA TRP A 361 19.17 5.75 15.86
C TRP A 361 19.28 6.25 17.29
N PRO A 362 20.19 7.21 17.56
CA PRO A 362 20.22 7.92 18.83
C PRO A 362 19.05 8.92 18.92
N VAL A 363 18.78 9.42 20.13
CA VAL A 363 17.75 10.45 20.35
C VAL A 363 18.01 11.71 19.52
N ASP A 364 19.28 12.06 19.31
CA ASP A 364 19.74 13.22 18.53
C ASP A 364 20.10 12.85 17.08
N VAL A 365 19.32 11.99 16.43
CA VAL A 365 19.60 11.46 15.08
C VAL A 365 19.81 12.57 14.03
N LEU A 366 19.26 13.76 14.21
CA LEU A 366 19.47 14.90 13.32
C LEU A 366 20.93 15.34 13.24
N ALA A 367 21.68 15.25 14.36
CA ALA A 367 23.09 15.54 14.42
C ALA A 367 23.97 14.34 14.05
N ALA A 368 23.40 13.11 14.12
CA ALA A 368 24.14 11.89 13.88
C ALA A 368 24.57 11.74 12.42
N ARG A 369 25.81 11.29 12.22
CA ARG A 369 26.41 11.08 10.89
C ARG A 369 26.97 9.66 10.77
N HIS A 370 26.92 9.10 9.56
CA HIS A 370 27.76 7.98 9.17
C HIS A 370 29.10 8.54 8.73
N ASP A 371 30.19 8.11 9.38
CA ASP A 371 31.55 8.49 9.02
C ASP A 371 32.19 7.37 8.19
N PHE A 372 32.51 7.68 6.92
CA PHE A 372 33.20 6.79 5.98
C PHE A 372 34.67 7.17 5.79
N GLY A 373 35.20 8.05 6.64
CA GLY A 373 36.59 8.48 6.61
C GLY A 373 36.86 9.66 5.66
N PHE A 374 36.37 9.62 4.41
CA PHE A 374 36.55 10.72 3.44
C PHE A 374 35.30 11.61 3.29
N PHE A 375 34.16 11.18 3.75
CA PHE A 375 32.92 11.96 3.78
C PHE A 375 32.00 11.45 4.88
N THR A 376 31.16 12.33 5.37
CA THR A 376 30.14 12.01 6.36
C THR A 376 28.76 12.23 5.75
N LEU A 377 27.81 11.32 6.03
CA LEU A 377 26.42 11.42 5.57
C LEU A 377 25.46 11.51 6.76
N PRO A 378 24.38 12.30 6.66
CA PRO A 378 23.34 12.32 7.67
C PRO A 378 22.72 10.93 7.85
N ARG A 379 22.70 10.38 9.05
CA ARG A 379 22.13 9.06 9.34
C ARG A 379 20.67 8.97 8.92
N LEU A 380 19.88 9.94 9.34
CA LEU A 380 18.45 9.97 9.05
C LEU A 380 18.15 9.87 7.55
N ASP A 381 18.83 10.69 6.74
CA ASP A 381 18.57 10.75 5.31
C ASP A 381 19.00 9.44 4.61
N THR A 382 20.22 8.96 4.91
CA THR A 382 20.76 7.75 4.27
C THR A 382 19.97 6.51 4.62
N ASP A 383 19.59 6.33 5.89
CA ASP A 383 18.93 5.11 6.34
C ASP A 383 17.51 5.01 5.81
N LEU A 384 16.78 6.14 5.75
CA LEU A 384 15.45 6.23 5.13
C LEU A 384 15.51 5.99 3.63
N ILE A 385 16.53 6.52 2.93
CA ILE A 385 16.72 6.27 1.49
C ILE A 385 17.00 4.79 1.24
N VAL A 386 17.87 4.16 2.02
CA VAL A 386 18.20 2.72 1.90
C VAL A 386 16.94 1.87 2.10
N ALA A 387 16.15 2.13 3.15
CA ALA A 387 14.91 1.42 3.40
C ALA A 387 13.88 1.63 2.26
N GLY A 388 13.72 2.87 1.80
CA GLY A 388 12.80 3.22 0.71
C GLY A 388 13.19 2.59 -0.63
N VAL A 389 14.45 2.66 -1.03
CA VAL A 389 14.97 1.98 -2.22
C VAL A 389 14.76 0.47 -2.10
N GLY A 390 15.09 -0.12 -0.95
CA GLY A 390 14.93 -1.56 -0.72
C GLY A 390 13.48 -2.03 -0.92
N LEU A 391 12.51 -1.35 -0.31
CA LEU A 391 11.09 -1.67 -0.50
C LEU A 391 10.61 -1.38 -1.92
N GLY A 392 11.08 -0.30 -2.53
CA GLY A 392 10.78 0.01 -3.93
C GLY A 392 11.22 -1.11 -4.87
N LEU A 393 12.45 -1.60 -4.71
CA LEU A 393 13.02 -2.65 -5.55
C LEU A 393 12.17 -3.91 -5.68
N VAL A 394 11.27 -4.20 -4.74
CA VAL A 394 10.47 -5.44 -4.75
C VAL A 394 9.12 -5.31 -5.45
N ILE A 395 8.59 -4.11 -5.66
CA ILE A 395 7.22 -3.87 -6.15
C ILE A 395 7.02 -4.49 -7.53
N GLY A 396 7.85 -4.14 -8.49
CA GLY A 396 7.79 -4.68 -9.86
C GLY A 396 8.10 -6.18 -9.93
N PRO A 397 9.22 -6.64 -9.34
CA PRO A 397 9.60 -8.05 -9.37
C PRO A 397 8.60 -9.00 -8.72
N LEU A 398 8.01 -8.67 -7.55
CA LEU A 398 7.00 -9.53 -6.90
C LEU A 398 5.74 -9.63 -7.75
N SER A 399 5.27 -8.51 -8.30
CA SER A 399 4.12 -8.50 -9.22
C SER A 399 4.42 -9.32 -10.49
N SER A 400 5.58 -9.13 -11.10
CA SER A 400 6.01 -9.88 -12.27
C SER A 400 6.10 -11.39 -12.01
N ALA A 401 6.71 -11.77 -10.90
CA ALA A 401 6.90 -13.16 -10.51
C ALA A 401 5.56 -13.88 -10.26
N ALA A 402 4.60 -13.23 -9.60
CA ALA A 402 3.27 -13.77 -9.40
C ALA A 402 2.55 -14.03 -10.74
N LEU A 403 2.63 -13.07 -11.67
CA LEU A 403 1.99 -13.17 -12.98
C LEU A 403 2.67 -14.18 -13.93
N ARG A 404 3.95 -14.53 -13.70
CA ARG A 404 4.65 -15.56 -14.50
C ARG A 404 4.21 -16.99 -14.19
N VAL A 405 3.64 -17.22 -13.04
CA VAL A 405 3.25 -18.55 -12.56
C VAL A 405 1.76 -18.81 -12.66
N VAL A 406 1.05 -17.89 -13.32
CA VAL A 406 -0.39 -17.91 -13.57
C VAL A 406 -0.66 -17.72 -15.07
N PRO A 407 -1.63 -18.42 -15.66
CA PRO A 407 -2.02 -18.22 -17.05
C PRO A 407 -2.47 -16.78 -17.34
N ALA A 408 -2.24 -16.30 -18.58
CA ALA A 408 -2.59 -14.94 -18.97
C ALA A 408 -4.08 -14.58 -18.77
N VAL A 409 -4.97 -15.57 -18.92
CA VAL A 409 -6.42 -15.41 -18.70
C VAL A 409 -6.81 -15.10 -17.25
N GLN A 410 -5.87 -15.21 -16.31
CA GLN A 410 -6.05 -14.96 -14.88
C GLN A 410 -5.12 -13.83 -14.34
N HIS A 411 -4.48 -13.06 -15.21
CA HIS A 411 -3.58 -11.97 -14.79
C HIS A 411 -4.29 -10.89 -13.95
N GLY A 412 -5.57 -10.61 -14.21
CA GLY A 412 -6.34 -9.62 -13.46
C GLY A 412 -6.55 -10.03 -12.00
N ILE A 413 -7.02 -11.26 -11.76
CA ILE A 413 -7.18 -11.75 -10.39
C ILE A 413 -5.83 -11.94 -9.70
N ALA A 414 -4.81 -12.44 -10.39
CA ALA A 414 -3.50 -12.65 -9.80
C ALA A 414 -2.84 -11.31 -9.38
N SER A 415 -2.92 -10.27 -10.21
CA SER A 415 -2.43 -8.94 -9.86
C SER A 415 -3.22 -8.33 -8.69
N ALA A 416 -4.55 -8.52 -8.68
CA ALA A 416 -5.39 -8.07 -7.57
C ALA A 416 -4.95 -8.71 -6.24
N LEU A 417 -4.69 -10.01 -6.21
CA LEU A 417 -4.27 -10.70 -4.99
C LEU A 417 -2.88 -10.27 -4.50
N VAL A 418 -1.94 -9.94 -5.39
CA VAL A 418 -0.63 -9.37 -5.00
C VAL A 418 -0.82 -8.03 -4.29
N VAL A 419 -1.68 -7.16 -4.85
CA VAL A 419 -1.97 -5.85 -4.25
C VAL A 419 -2.71 -6.01 -2.93
N VAL A 420 -3.73 -6.89 -2.87
CA VAL A 420 -4.46 -7.21 -1.64
C VAL A 420 -3.52 -7.74 -0.56
N ALA A 421 -2.60 -8.64 -0.89
CA ALA A 421 -1.62 -9.15 0.07
C ALA A 421 -0.75 -8.02 0.65
N ARG A 422 -0.28 -7.09 -0.19
CA ARG A 422 0.48 -5.91 0.24
C ARG A 422 -0.35 -5.01 1.16
N MET A 423 -1.60 -4.68 0.79
CA MET A 423 -2.50 -3.85 1.59
C MET A 423 -2.87 -4.52 2.91
N THR A 424 -3.11 -5.83 2.91
CA THR A 424 -3.34 -6.62 4.11
C THR A 424 -2.12 -6.58 5.04
N GLY A 425 -0.91 -6.69 4.46
CA GLY A 425 0.34 -6.52 5.21
C GLY A 425 0.43 -5.15 5.88
N MET A 426 0.08 -4.08 5.16
CA MET A 426 0.05 -2.72 5.72
C MET A 426 -0.88 -2.62 6.93
N LEU A 427 -2.09 -3.18 6.85
CA LEU A 427 -3.06 -3.16 7.94
C LEU A 427 -2.59 -3.99 9.15
N ILE A 428 -2.07 -5.19 8.92
CA ILE A 428 -1.54 -6.05 9.97
C ILE A 428 -0.33 -5.39 10.64
N GLY A 429 0.59 -4.83 9.84
CA GLY A 429 1.77 -4.14 10.35
C GLY A 429 1.39 -2.97 11.25
N MET A 430 0.43 -2.15 10.83
CA MET A 430 -0.08 -1.03 11.63
C MET A 430 -0.73 -1.51 12.93
N ALA A 431 -1.63 -2.50 12.87
CA ALA A 431 -2.36 -2.96 14.05
C ALA A 431 -1.44 -3.72 15.04
N ALA A 432 -0.61 -4.64 14.53
CA ALA A 432 0.26 -5.45 15.37
C ALA A 432 1.34 -4.62 16.05
N LEU A 433 2.07 -3.79 15.27
CA LEU A 433 3.16 -2.99 15.83
C LEU A 433 2.68 -1.74 16.55
N GLY A 434 1.54 -1.16 16.15
CA GLY A 434 0.94 -0.04 16.87
C GLY A 434 0.53 -0.43 18.28
N GLY A 435 -0.17 -1.55 18.45
CA GLY A 435 -0.58 -2.05 19.76
C GLY A 435 0.58 -2.49 20.64
N TRP A 436 1.49 -3.27 20.06
CA TRP A 436 2.70 -3.67 20.76
C TRP A 436 3.55 -2.45 21.16
N GLY A 437 3.67 -1.45 20.27
CA GLY A 437 4.42 -0.24 20.52
C GLY A 437 3.88 0.57 21.71
N ILE A 438 2.55 0.77 21.80
CA ILE A 438 1.94 1.46 22.94
C ILE A 438 2.24 0.72 24.25
N HIS A 439 2.06 -0.59 24.28
CA HIS A 439 2.37 -1.41 25.46
C HIS A 439 3.85 -1.29 25.84
N ARG A 440 4.74 -1.35 24.86
CA ARG A 440 6.18 -1.26 25.06
C ARG A 440 6.63 0.12 25.54
N PHE A 441 5.99 1.19 25.04
CA PHE A 441 6.21 2.54 25.52
C PHE A 441 5.97 2.65 27.03
N TYR A 442 4.83 2.17 27.53
CA TYR A 442 4.53 2.21 28.95
C TYR A 442 5.50 1.38 29.78
N GLN A 443 5.87 0.18 29.33
CA GLN A 443 6.88 -0.63 29.99
C GLN A 443 8.23 0.09 30.11
N ASN A 444 8.69 0.71 29.02
CA ASN A 444 9.93 1.45 29.01
C ASN A 444 9.85 2.70 29.90
N PHE A 445 8.73 3.42 29.85
CA PHE A 445 8.48 4.59 30.68
C PHE A 445 8.50 4.26 32.18
N ASP A 446 7.85 3.19 32.60
CA ASP A 446 7.82 2.73 33.99
C ASP A 446 9.20 2.21 34.44
N ALA A 447 9.91 1.50 33.56
CA ALA A 447 11.26 1.02 33.85
C ALA A 447 12.28 2.17 34.01
N LEU A 448 12.13 3.26 33.25
CA LEU A 448 12.93 4.47 33.43
C LEU A 448 12.56 5.20 34.74
N ALA A 449 11.26 5.29 35.06
CA ALA A 449 10.78 5.86 36.30
C ALA A 449 11.33 5.16 37.55
N ALA A 450 11.44 3.83 37.49
CA ALA A 450 11.97 3.03 38.61
C ALA A 450 13.47 3.22 38.86
N LYS A 451 14.23 3.71 37.87
CA LYS A 451 15.68 4.00 37.98
C LYS A 451 16.00 5.39 38.49
N GLU A 452 15.03 6.30 38.48
CA GLU A 452 15.25 7.67 38.95
C GLU A 452 15.25 7.74 40.49
N PRO A 453 16.15 8.51 41.09
CA PRO A 453 16.13 8.73 42.52
C PRO A 453 14.83 9.44 42.92
N LYS A 454 14.19 8.96 43.99
CA LYS A 454 13.01 9.65 44.54
C LYS A 454 13.37 11.06 44.99
N PRO A 455 12.62 12.09 44.57
CA PRO A 455 12.94 13.46 44.94
C PRO A 455 12.86 13.65 46.46
N GLU A 456 13.91 14.16 47.06
CA GLU A 456 13.93 14.57 48.45
C GLU A 456 13.26 15.97 48.55
N GLY A 457 11.98 15.99 49.00
CA GLY A 457 11.20 17.21 49.15
C GLY A 457 10.13 17.43 48.06
N LYS A 458 9.48 18.63 48.09
CA LYS A 458 8.50 18.98 47.04
C LYS A 458 9.23 19.37 45.75
N PRO A 459 9.14 18.62 44.67
CA PRO A 459 9.83 18.93 43.44
C PRO A 459 9.28 20.25 42.83
N ASN A 460 10.17 21.04 42.23
CA ASN A 460 9.77 22.17 41.41
C ASN A 460 9.00 21.66 40.19
N LEU A 461 7.83 22.23 39.89
CA LEU A 461 6.95 21.80 38.79
C LEU A 461 7.69 21.80 37.44
N LEU A 462 8.56 22.79 37.19
CA LEU A 462 9.37 22.85 35.96
C LEU A 462 10.36 21.69 35.84
N VAL A 463 11.02 21.31 36.94
CA VAL A 463 11.95 20.17 36.95
C VAL A 463 11.19 18.86 36.72
N LEU A 464 10.03 18.73 37.35
CA LEU A 464 9.18 17.54 37.11
C LEU A 464 8.70 17.43 35.66
N GLN A 465 8.29 18.55 35.04
CA GLN A 465 7.91 18.56 33.63
C GLN A 465 9.07 18.16 32.71
N GLN A 466 10.28 18.69 32.96
CA GLN A 466 11.46 18.32 32.17
C GLN A 466 11.81 16.85 32.34
N GLN A 467 11.79 16.31 33.56
CA GLN A 467 12.06 14.89 33.82
C GLN A 467 11.03 13.98 33.11
N LEU A 468 9.73 14.35 33.15
CA LEU A 468 8.67 13.59 32.45
C LEU A 468 8.86 13.65 30.93
N LEU A 469 9.24 14.80 30.38
CA LEU A 469 9.51 14.95 28.96
C LEU A 469 10.72 14.10 28.54
N ASP A 470 11.84 14.20 29.22
CA ASP A 470 13.07 13.46 28.94
C ASP A 470 12.81 11.95 29.02
N ARG A 471 12.07 11.50 30.05
CA ARG A 471 11.65 10.12 30.21
C ARG A 471 10.78 9.65 29.03
N SER A 472 9.83 10.47 28.61
CA SER A 472 8.96 10.17 27.47
C SER A 472 9.77 10.03 26.17
N ILE A 473 10.69 10.95 25.90
CA ILE A 473 11.57 10.94 24.73
C ILE A 473 12.40 9.64 24.69
N HIS A 474 13.01 9.26 25.80
CA HIS A 474 13.81 8.03 25.87
C HIS A 474 12.95 6.76 25.74
N ALA A 475 11.76 6.72 26.36
CA ALA A 475 10.84 5.60 26.24
C ALA A 475 10.33 5.44 24.79
N TYR A 476 10.01 6.54 24.11
CA TYR A 476 9.67 6.54 22.68
C TYR A 476 10.84 6.08 21.80
N SER A 477 12.03 6.62 22.03
CA SER A 477 13.23 6.23 21.28
C SER A 477 13.50 4.73 21.36
N GLN A 478 13.43 4.14 22.56
CA GLN A 478 13.58 2.70 22.75
C GLN A 478 12.48 1.90 22.03
N MET A 479 11.22 2.32 22.18
CA MET A 479 10.09 1.70 21.48
C MET A 479 10.29 1.70 19.97
N TYR A 480 10.64 2.82 19.35
CA TYR A 480 10.86 2.91 17.90
C TYR A 480 12.06 2.07 17.45
N SER A 481 13.16 2.06 18.21
CA SER A 481 14.30 1.18 17.95
C SER A 481 13.87 -0.28 17.85
N GLU A 482 13.11 -0.78 18.82
CA GLU A 482 12.61 -2.14 18.83
C GLU A 482 11.61 -2.42 17.69
N MET A 483 10.71 -1.47 17.38
CA MET A 483 9.76 -1.59 16.27
C MET A 483 10.46 -1.71 14.92
N PHE A 484 11.47 -0.90 14.67
CA PHE A 484 12.25 -0.98 13.42
C PHE A 484 13.13 -2.22 13.36
N ALA A 485 13.65 -2.71 14.50
CA ALA A 485 14.33 -4.00 14.57
C ALA A 485 13.40 -5.17 14.19
N ILE A 486 12.16 -5.18 14.71
CA ILE A 486 11.14 -6.18 14.30
C ILE A 486 10.84 -6.05 12.80
N THR A 487 10.73 -4.84 12.29
CA THR A 487 10.47 -4.59 10.86
C THR A 487 11.62 -5.12 10.00
N ALA A 488 12.87 -4.97 10.43
CA ALA A 488 14.01 -5.58 9.77
C ALA A 488 13.89 -7.11 9.71
N VAL A 489 13.50 -7.75 10.82
CA VAL A 489 13.25 -9.21 10.86
C VAL A 489 12.12 -9.61 9.91
N VAL A 490 11.03 -8.86 9.86
CA VAL A 490 9.92 -9.11 8.91
C VAL A 490 10.42 -9.05 7.46
N CYS A 491 11.28 -8.10 7.12
CA CYS A 491 11.90 -8.02 5.79
C CYS A 491 12.82 -9.21 5.51
N VAL A 492 13.61 -9.68 6.50
CA VAL A 492 14.46 -10.88 6.35
C VAL A 492 13.60 -12.13 6.11
N ILE A 493 12.51 -12.30 6.86
CA ILE A 493 11.56 -13.39 6.66
C ILE A 493 10.94 -13.29 5.26
N GLY A 494 10.52 -12.10 4.85
CA GLY A 494 10.04 -11.83 3.49
C GLY A 494 11.07 -12.20 2.42
N ALA A 495 12.36 -11.89 2.63
CA ALA A 495 13.44 -12.25 1.73
C ALA A 495 13.65 -13.78 1.63
N ALA A 496 13.59 -14.48 2.77
CA ALA A 496 13.67 -15.94 2.82
C ALA A 496 12.50 -16.59 2.04
N ILE A 497 11.28 -16.06 2.19
CA ILE A 497 10.11 -16.49 1.43
C ILE A 497 10.29 -16.18 -0.08
N ALA A 498 10.86 -15.02 -0.41
CA ALA A 498 11.07 -14.60 -1.79
C ALA A 498 12.04 -15.52 -2.56
N ILE A 499 12.84 -16.34 -1.89
CA ILE A 499 13.68 -17.38 -2.52
C ILE A 499 12.80 -18.39 -3.30
N PHE A 500 11.58 -18.64 -2.85
CA PHE A 500 10.65 -19.59 -3.47
C PHE A 500 9.78 -18.96 -4.57
N VAL A 501 9.92 -17.67 -4.83
CA VAL A 501 9.21 -16.96 -5.90
C VAL A 501 9.64 -17.49 -7.26
N GLY A 502 8.71 -17.56 -8.23
CA GLY A 502 8.98 -18.05 -9.58
C GLY A 502 10.06 -17.24 -10.30
N SER A 503 11.10 -17.92 -10.79
CA SER A 503 12.14 -17.30 -11.60
C SER A 503 11.95 -17.59 -13.09
N GLN A 504 12.62 -16.82 -13.98
CA GLN A 504 12.75 -17.19 -15.38
C GLN A 504 13.48 -18.53 -15.47
N ARG A 505 12.88 -19.53 -16.12
CA ARG A 505 13.65 -20.67 -16.61
C ARG A 505 14.65 -20.13 -17.65
N LYS A 506 15.94 -20.36 -17.45
CA LYS A 506 16.91 -20.21 -18.54
C LYS A 506 16.44 -21.13 -19.66
N SER A 507 16.27 -20.58 -20.86
CA SER A 507 15.92 -21.32 -22.10
C SER A 507 17.06 -22.25 -22.54
N GLY A 508 17.54 -23.10 -21.66
CA GLY A 508 18.64 -24.02 -21.88
C GLY A 508 18.34 -25.48 -21.49
N ASP A 509 17.22 -25.74 -20.80
CA ASP A 509 16.91 -27.08 -20.29
C ASP A 509 15.89 -27.87 -21.16
N GLU A 510 15.53 -27.38 -22.34
CA GLU A 510 14.67 -28.13 -23.30
C GLU A 510 15.48 -28.82 -24.41
N ALA A 511 16.80 -28.93 -24.27
CA ALA A 511 17.69 -29.64 -25.19
C ALA A 511 18.47 -30.74 -24.48
N GLN A 512 17.79 -31.63 -23.75
CA GLN A 512 18.29 -32.98 -23.38
C GLN A 512 17.13 -33.96 -23.33
#